data_619a0d5e8e1f12e5c2ceab86e16c3987
#
_entry.id   619a0d5e8e1f12e5c2ceab86e16c3987
#
_cell.length_a   1.000
_cell.length_b   1.000
_cell.length_c   1.000
_cell.angle_alpha   90.00
_cell.angle_beta   90.00
_cell.angle_gamma   90.00
#
_symmetry.space_group_name_H-M   'P 1'
#
loop_
_entity.id
_entity.type
_entity.pdbx_description
1 polymer ?
#
loop_
_entity_poly.entity_id
_entity_poly.type
_entity_poly.pdbx_seq_one_letter_code
_entity_poly.pdbx_strand_id
1 'polypeptide(L)'
;VPSWDCDNQGNCYDPGTGLGLYSSLSSCESECVNVSINEIGLNNLLIYPNPSKDIFNLELSTNNISNINIRITNLVGEIIFMDELNEYLGSYKQIIDLQSHSKGIYLFKLDTDNGTITKKLILQ
;
A
#
# COMPACT_ATOMS: atom_id res chain seq x y z
N VAL A 1 -5.19 8.98 31.59
CA VAL A 1 -5.63 9.51 30.30
C VAL A 1 -5.77 8.34 29.33
N PRO A 2 -6.94 8.16 28.70
CA PRO A 2 -7.10 7.11 27.73
C PRO A 2 -6.12 7.26 26.57
N SER A 3 -5.58 6.15 26.12
CA SER A 3 -4.72 6.10 24.94
C SER A 3 -5.10 4.88 24.11
N TRP A 4 -4.69 4.86 22.86
CA TRP A 4 -5.11 3.84 21.91
C TRP A 4 -3.92 3.33 21.09
N ASP A 5 -3.93 2.05 20.80
CA ASP A 5 -2.96 1.40 19.93
C ASP A 5 -3.68 0.70 18.78
N CYS A 6 -2.97 0.52 17.67
CA CYS A 6 -3.44 -0.18 16.51
C CYS A 6 -2.89 -1.61 16.51
N ASP A 7 -3.75 -2.60 16.38
CA ASP A 7 -3.30 -3.98 16.23
C ASP A 7 -2.98 -4.29 14.76
N ASN A 8 -2.52 -5.52 14.49
CA ASN A 8 -2.13 -5.92 13.13
C ASN A 8 -3.33 -6.15 12.21
N GLN A 9 -4.54 -6.07 12.71
CA GLN A 9 -5.77 -6.30 11.95
C GLN A 9 -6.54 -5.02 11.62
N GLY A 10 -5.98 -3.86 11.98
CA GLY A 10 -6.62 -2.59 11.74
C GLY A 10 -7.60 -2.17 12.81
N ASN A 11 -7.55 -2.79 13.99
CA ASN A 11 -8.42 -2.46 15.11
C ASN A 11 -7.71 -1.56 16.11
N CYS A 12 -8.45 -0.61 16.69
CA CYS A 12 -7.96 0.23 17.76
C CYS A 12 -8.36 -0.35 19.11
N TYR A 13 -7.45 -0.35 20.05
CA TYR A 13 -7.74 -0.81 21.41
C TYR A 13 -7.01 0.05 22.44
N ASP A 14 -7.53 0.09 23.66
CA ASP A 14 -6.88 0.78 24.79
C ASP A 14 -6.03 -0.24 25.54
N PRO A 15 -4.69 -0.08 25.56
CA PRO A 15 -3.82 -1.03 26.26
C PRO A 15 -3.92 -0.92 27.80
N GLY A 16 -4.64 0.08 28.31
CA GLY A 16 -4.82 0.24 29.75
C GLY A 16 -3.63 0.82 30.49
N THR A 17 -2.60 1.23 29.79
CA THR A 17 -1.36 1.76 30.38
C THR A 17 -1.26 3.28 30.34
N GLY A 18 -2.12 3.94 29.57
CA GLY A 18 -2.02 5.37 29.28
C GLY A 18 -0.84 5.74 28.38
N LEU A 19 -0.16 4.75 27.81
CA LEU A 19 1.03 4.93 26.97
C LEU A 19 0.80 4.50 25.53
N GLY A 20 -0.45 4.40 25.07
CA GLY A 20 -0.77 4.09 23.70
C GLY A 20 -0.31 5.17 22.74
N LEU A 21 -0.12 4.81 21.49
CA LEU A 21 0.44 5.68 20.46
C LEU A 21 -0.46 6.85 20.11
N TYR A 22 -1.77 6.69 20.26
CA TYR A 22 -2.76 7.72 19.90
C TYR A 22 -3.47 8.23 21.15
N SER A 23 -3.71 9.54 21.19
CA SER A 23 -4.36 10.16 22.34
C SER A 23 -5.89 10.09 22.28
N SER A 24 -6.46 9.70 21.15
CA SER A 24 -7.91 9.53 20.98
C SER A 24 -8.22 8.38 20.06
N LEU A 25 -9.43 7.82 20.24
CA LEU A 25 -9.93 6.76 19.37
C LEU A 25 -10.05 7.23 17.92
N SER A 26 -10.49 8.45 17.71
CA SER A 26 -10.61 9.02 16.36
C SER A 26 -9.27 9.09 15.63
N SER A 27 -8.22 9.49 16.33
CA SER A 27 -6.86 9.53 15.76
C SER A 27 -6.38 8.13 15.38
N CYS A 28 -6.61 7.16 16.24
CA CYS A 28 -6.27 5.76 15.95
C CYS A 28 -7.06 5.23 14.76
N GLU A 29 -8.36 5.43 14.73
CA GLU A 29 -9.21 4.94 13.65
C GLU A 29 -8.87 5.53 12.30
N SER A 30 -8.48 6.81 12.23
CA SER A 30 -8.12 7.44 10.97
C SER A 30 -6.80 6.92 10.39
N GLU A 31 -5.90 6.42 11.23
CA GLU A 31 -4.61 5.89 10.78
C GLU A 31 -4.54 4.37 10.75
N CYS A 32 -5.43 3.70 11.47
CA CYS A 32 -5.42 2.24 11.62
C CYS A 32 -6.35 1.52 10.64
N VAL A 33 -6.90 2.20 9.65
CA VAL A 33 -7.85 1.62 8.69
C VAL A 33 -7.19 0.93 7.50
N ASN A 34 -5.89 0.70 7.53
CA ASN A 34 -5.19 0.05 6.44
C ASN A 34 -5.45 -1.45 6.44
N VAL A 35 -5.93 -1.96 5.32
CA VAL A 35 -6.06 -3.40 5.10
C VAL A 35 -4.66 -4.01 5.07
N SER A 36 -4.42 -5.07 5.83
CA SER A 36 -3.14 -5.75 5.79
C SER A 36 -2.98 -6.50 4.45
N ILE A 37 -1.73 -6.68 4.00
CA ILE A 37 -1.48 -7.39 2.75
C ILE A 37 -1.96 -8.85 2.81
N ASN A 38 -1.99 -9.45 3.98
CA ASN A 38 -2.51 -10.81 4.15
C ASN A 38 -4.01 -10.90 3.92
N GLU A 39 -4.75 -9.85 4.30
CA GLU A 39 -6.20 -9.81 4.12
C GLU A 39 -6.60 -9.72 2.65
N ILE A 40 -5.77 -9.12 1.80
CA ILE A 40 -6.04 -9.02 0.37
C ILE A 40 -5.40 -10.15 -0.43
N GLY A 41 -4.84 -11.16 0.24
CA GLY A 41 -4.30 -12.35 -0.41
C GLY A 41 -2.84 -12.25 -0.83
N LEU A 42 -2.11 -11.24 -0.39
CA LEU A 42 -0.70 -11.08 -0.68
C LEU A 42 0.18 -11.57 0.47
N ASN A 43 1.30 -12.21 0.14
CA ASN A 43 2.35 -12.55 1.10
C ASN A 43 3.35 -11.43 1.26
N ASN A 44 3.57 -10.67 0.19
CA ASN A 44 4.67 -9.74 0.10
C ASN A 44 4.30 -8.62 -0.84
N LEU A 45 4.64 -7.41 -0.49
CA LEU A 45 4.51 -6.24 -1.35
C LEU A 45 5.63 -5.27 -1.02
N LEU A 46 6.54 -5.06 -1.97
CA LEU A 46 7.67 -4.15 -1.83
C LEU A 46 7.72 -3.20 -3.01
N ILE A 47 7.94 -1.93 -2.74
CA ILE A 47 8.20 -0.91 -3.76
C ILE A 47 9.41 -0.12 -3.27
N TYR A 48 10.51 -0.15 -4.03
CA TYR A 48 11.75 0.48 -3.62
C TYR A 48 12.59 0.93 -4.81
N PRO A 49 13.48 1.90 -4.62
CA PRO A 49 13.59 2.79 -3.47
C PRO A 49 12.41 3.78 -3.45
N ASN A 50 12.05 4.25 -2.28
CA ASN A 50 11.00 5.27 -2.16
C ASN A 50 11.41 6.21 -1.01
N PRO A 51 11.85 7.46 -1.31
CA PRO A 51 11.85 8.13 -2.62
C PRO A 51 12.83 7.55 -3.64
N SER A 52 12.53 7.75 -4.91
CA SER A 52 13.39 7.37 -6.02
C SER A 52 13.71 8.56 -6.92
N LYS A 53 14.80 8.48 -7.65
CA LYS A 53 15.20 9.51 -8.61
C LYS A 53 14.66 9.25 -10.02
N ASP A 54 14.44 7.99 -10.36
CA ASP A 54 14.06 7.61 -11.72
C ASP A 54 13.22 6.34 -11.79
N ILE A 55 13.59 5.26 -11.11
CA ILE A 55 12.89 3.99 -11.20
C ILE A 55 12.39 3.52 -9.85
N PHE A 56 11.30 2.75 -9.89
CA PHE A 56 10.80 1.98 -8.74
C PHE A 56 10.79 0.51 -9.10
N ASN A 57 11.20 -0.33 -8.15
CA ASN A 57 11.10 -1.77 -8.27
C ASN A 57 9.87 -2.23 -7.50
N LEU A 58 8.96 -2.92 -8.18
CA LEU A 58 7.77 -3.48 -7.58
C LEU A 58 7.94 -4.99 -7.47
N GLU A 59 7.76 -5.52 -6.27
CA GLU A 59 7.76 -6.96 -6.01
C GLU A 59 6.56 -7.33 -5.17
N LEU A 60 5.84 -8.36 -5.59
CA LEU A 60 4.75 -8.91 -4.81
C LEU A 60 4.68 -10.43 -4.99
N SER A 61 4.02 -11.11 -4.07
CA SER A 61 3.74 -12.53 -4.21
C SER A 61 2.37 -12.86 -3.63
N THR A 62 1.76 -13.89 -4.17
CA THR A 62 0.45 -14.38 -3.72
C THR A 62 0.51 -15.85 -3.35
N ASN A 63 -0.26 -16.25 -2.34
CA ASN A 63 -0.45 -17.66 -1.96
C ASN A 63 -1.62 -18.31 -2.66
N ASN A 64 -2.55 -17.51 -3.13
CA ASN A 64 -3.79 -17.97 -3.75
C ASN A 64 -3.96 -17.34 -5.11
N ILE A 65 -4.64 -18.02 -6.01
CA ILE A 65 -4.98 -17.46 -7.32
C ILE A 65 -5.85 -16.22 -7.10
N SER A 66 -5.41 -15.10 -7.64
CA SER A 66 -6.09 -13.79 -7.47
C SER A 66 -6.05 -12.99 -8.75
N ASN A 67 -7.08 -12.18 -8.94
CA ASN A 67 -7.07 -11.13 -9.95
C ASN A 67 -6.47 -9.88 -9.32
N ILE A 68 -5.44 -9.32 -9.93
CA ILE A 68 -4.71 -8.20 -9.38
C ILE A 68 -4.66 -7.09 -10.42
N ASN A 69 -5.10 -5.89 -10.04
CA ASN A 69 -4.96 -4.70 -10.86
C ASN A 69 -3.99 -3.74 -10.20
N ILE A 70 -2.99 -3.30 -10.95
CA ILE A 70 -1.96 -2.40 -10.47
C ILE A 70 -2.04 -1.11 -11.28
N ARG A 71 -2.07 0.03 -10.60
CA ARG A 71 -2.07 1.34 -11.25
C ARG A 71 -1.15 2.30 -10.51
N ILE A 72 -0.45 3.13 -11.28
CA ILE A 72 0.25 4.28 -10.74
C ILE A 72 -0.31 5.51 -11.45
N THR A 73 -0.76 6.47 -10.66
CA THR A 73 -1.33 7.71 -11.17
C THR A 73 -0.58 8.91 -10.60
N ASN A 74 -0.67 10.04 -11.29
CA ASN A 74 -0.27 11.31 -10.72
C ASN A 74 -1.40 11.89 -9.86
N LEU A 75 -1.19 13.08 -9.29
CA LEU A 75 -2.18 13.68 -8.38
C LEU A 75 -3.44 14.18 -9.08
N VAL A 76 -3.41 14.35 -10.40
CA VAL A 76 -4.61 14.72 -11.17
C VAL A 76 -5.37 13.50 -11.68
N GLY A 77 -4.87 12.30 -11.40
CA GLY A 77 -5.56 11.06 -11.75
C GLY A 77 -5.16 10.45 -13.09
N GLU A 78 -4.15 10.99 -13.77
CA GLU A 78 -3.66 10.38 -15.00
C GLU A 78 -2.95 9.07 -14.70
N ILE A 79 -3.26 8.03 -15.46
CA ILE A 79 -2.61 6.73 -15.33
C ILE A 79 -1.23 6.80 -15.97
N ILE A 80 -0.20 6.60 -15.16
CA ILE A 80 1.20 6.60 -15.59
C ILE A 80 1.67 5.18 -15.92
N PHE A 81 1.18 4.21 -15.14
CA PHE A 81 1.49 2.79 -15.33
C PHE A 81 0.28 1.98 -14.92
N MET A 82 0.01 0.90 -15.66
CA MET A 82 -1.07 -0.02 -15.34
C MET A 82 -0.71 -1.43 -15.78
N ASP A 83 -1.07 -2.41 -14.96
CA ASP A 83 -0.94 -3.82 -15.30
C ASP A 83 -2.10 -4.60 -14.70
N GLU A 84 -2.55 -5.63 -15.41
CA GLU A 84 -3.62 -6.51 -14.96
C GLU A 84 -3.11 -7.94 -14.94
N LEU A 85 -3.24 -8.59 -13.79
CA LEU A 85 -2.85 -9.98 -13.59
C LEU A 85 -4.13 -10.78 -13.34
N ASN A 86 -4.49 -11.63 -14.30
CA ASN A 86 -5.71 -12.44 -14.20
C ASN A 86 -5.34 -13.85 -13.72
N GLU A 87 -6.05 -14.31 -12.67
CA GLU A 87 -5.83 -15.64 -12.10
C GLU A 87 -4.34 -15.89 -11.81
N TYR A 88 -3.69 -14.93 -11.17
CA TYR A 88 -2.25 -14.96 -10.93
C TYR A 88 -1.92 -15.67 -9.63
N LEU A 89 -0.88 -16.48 -9.67
CA LEU A 89 -0.34 -17.18 -8.50
C LEU A 89 1.18 -17.09 -8.52
N GLY A 90 1.77 -16.75 -7.38
CA GLY A 90 3.23 -16.71 -7.20
C GLY A 90 3.81 -15.32 -7.16
N SER A 91 5.04 -15.17 -7.61
CA SER A 91 5.80 -13.94 -7.52
C SER A 91 5.66 -13.10 -8.78
N TYR A 92 5.57 -11.78 -8.59
CA TYR A 92 5.54 -10.79 -9.67
C TYR A 92 6.59 -9.74 -9.39
N LYS A 93 7.35 -9.39 -10.41
CA LYS A 93 8.37 -8.33 -10.35
C LYS A 93 8.26 -7.44 -11.56
N GLN A 94 8.33 -6.13 -11.33
CA GLN A 94 8.25 -5.15 -12.39
C GLN A 94 9.17 -3.97 -12.08
N ILE A 95 9.86 -3.47 -13.10
CA ILE A 95 10.61 -2.23 -13.03
C ILE A 95 9.75 -1.14 -13.64
N ILE A 96 9.50 -0.09 -12.85
CA ILE A 96 8.67 1.04 -13.27
C ILE A 96 9.61 2.22 -13.50
N ASP A 97 9.79 2.60 -14.76
CA ASP A 97 10.69 3.67 -15.17
C ASP A 97 9.90 4.97 -15.32
N LEU A 98 10.21 5.94 -14.46
CA LEU A 98 9.58 7.25 -14.46
C LEU A 98 10.56 8.37 -14.82
N GLN A 99 11.66 8.05 -15.52
CA GLN A 99 12.68 9.04 -15.88
C GLN A 99 12.11 10.18 -16.70
N SER A 100 11.17 9.89 -17.59
CA SER A 100 10.55 10.88 -18.47
C SER A 100 9.38 11.63 -17.83
N HIS A 101 9.04 11.30 -16.60
CA HIS A 101 7.91 11.91 -15.89
C HIS A 101 8.37 13.00 -14.94
N SER A 102 7.46 13.91 -14.64
CA SER A 102 7.72 15.03 -13.72
C SER A 102 8.02 14.52 -12.31
N LYS A 103 8.94 15.18 -11.64
CA LYS A 103 9.22 14.91 -10.23
C LYS A 103 8.01 15.30 -9.37
N GLY A 104 7.78 14.56 -8.31
CA GLY A 104 6.66 14.81 -7.41
C GLY A 104 6.07 13.55 -6.83
N ILE A 105 4.81 13.62 -6.46
CA ILE A 105 4.10 12.54 -5.78
C ILE A 105 3.24 11.77 -6.79
N TYR A 106 3.34 10.44 -6.71
CA TYR A 106 2.53 9.51 -7.46
C TYR A 106 1.81 8.59 -6.50
N LEU A 107 0.66 8.06 -6.92
CA LEU A 107 -0.12 7.12 -6.11
C LEU A 107 -0.08 5.75 -6.76
N PHE A 108 0.41 4.79 -6.00
CA PHE A 108 0.37 3.37 -6.35
C PHE A 108 -0.90 2.77 -5.76
N LYS A 109 -1.69 2.12 -6.60
CA LYS A 109 -2.92 1.48 -6.17
C LYS A 109 -2.94 0.04 -6.66
N LEU A 110 -3.20 -0.88 -5.74
CA LEU A 110 -3.29 -2.30 -6.04
C LEU A 110 -4.66 -2.79 -5.57
N ASP A 111 -5.43 -3.32 -6.50
CA ASP A 111 -6.75 -3.90 -6.24
C ASP A 111 -6.70 -5.41 -6.41
N THR A 112 -7.26 -6.13 -5.46
CA THR A 112 -7.48 -7.58 -5.56
C THR A 112 -8.96 -7.88 -5.32
N ASP A 113 -9.34 -9.14 -5.48
CA ASP A 113 -10.72 -9.57 -5.17
C ASP A 113 -11.08 -9.36 -3.70
N ASN A 114 -10.09 -9.21 -2.84
CA ASN A 114 -10.27 -9.12 -1.39
C ASN A 114 -10.03 -7.71 -0.82
N GLY A 115 -9.62 -6.75 -1.64
CA GLY A 115 -9.40 -5.39 -1.15
C GLY A 115 -8.42 -4.58 -1.98
N THR A 116 -8.11 -3.40 -1.49
CA THR A 116 -7.27 -2.41 -2.17
C THR A 116 -6.21 -1.87 -1.22
N ILE A 117 -5.00 -1.69 -1.75
CA ILE A 117 -3.90 -1.01 -1.07
C ILE A 117 -3.50 0.21 -1.89
N THR A 118 -3.28 1.34 -1.22
CA THR A 118 -2.75 2.56 -1.84
C THR A 118 -1.46 2.97 -1.12
N LYS A 119 -0.43 3.27 -1.91
CA LYS A 119 0.85 3.76 -1.40
C LYS A 119 1.26 5.01 -2.14
N LYS A 120 1.91 5.93 -1.42
CA LYS A 120 2.45 7.15 -2.00
C LYS A 120 3.89 6.89 -2.46
N LEU A 121 4.18 7.24 -3.71
CA LEU A 121 5.51 7.16 -4.29
C LEU A 121 6.05 8.57 -4.49
N ILE A 122 7.29 8.78 -4.12
CA ILE A 122 7.94 10.11 -4.24
C ILE A 122 9.06 10.00 -5.26
N LEU A 123 8.92 10.75 -6.36
CA LEU A 123 9.92 10.86 -7.41
C LEU A 123 10.66 12.18 -7.23
N GLN A 124 11.95 12.09 -6.95
CA GLN A 124 12.82 13.24 -6.68
C GLN A 124 13.59 13.69 -7.90
#